data_7dc1f1ef29eb8e8f6104a5bb514482a6
#
_entry.id   7dc1f1ef29eb8e8f6104a5bb514482a6
#
_cell.length_a   1.000
_cell.length_b   1.000
_cell.length_c   1.000
_cell.angle_alpha   90.00
_cell.angle_beta   90.00
_cell.angle_gamma   90.00
#
_symmetry.space_group_name_H-M   'P 1'
#
loop_
_entity.id
_entity.type
_entity.pdbx_description
1 polymer ?
#
loop_
_entity_poly.entity_id
_entity_poly.type
_entity_poly.pdbx_seq_one_letter_code
_entity_poly.pdbx_strand_id
1 'polypeptide(L)'
;MKFHFVFILFLFAIITFLPACNDEPSSLGVEILESDYIIVKTFDSQIDTIQQNSSFFKRIVPLGSSDWVLIGKYTSSSQDITSSTLLKFVFGLPDSIELDIEEDSINVLDSWIILTNEYLYGDTLAQMNFTTHKVNSSWSANTFTIEDLPSLQYDPEDVSTNFTATDTLYSFHLDSDVVYPWMQNSVDTGLAKNYGIYLEPTSTSNKIIGFQALTPVSSDAAKLFVVIEKPGFYVDTINGFISGDISAVSGSEPILPDGLIGAQSSVTMNSKITFDIGVLPVGLVINKAQLILAADTLNSVFGSRYNNALSVFYLTNNDSIDTEGNPITLSYKDNQYSGDITTFVRTWVSKGENFGMLIQPGSSIMGTDLFAIKGSNYTEINERPRIIVTFTVKRNL
;
A
#
# COMPACT_ATOMS: atom_id res chain seq x y z
N MET A 1 -43.52 33.75 41.33
CA MET A 1 -43.56 34.27 39.95
C MET A 1 -42.77 35.58 39.75
N LYS A 2 -42.62 36.45 40.74
CA LYS A 2 -41.86 37.76 40.58
C LYS A 2 -40.31 37.55 40.59
N PHE A 3 -39.79 36.54 41.21
CA PHE A 3 -38.34 36.31 41.32
C PHE A 3 -37.73 35.77 40.03
N HIS A 4 -38.46 34.97 39.27
CA HIS A 4 -37.97 34.42 37.99
C HIS A 4 -37.92 35.50 36.88
N PHE A 5 -38.81 36.46 36.93
CA PHE A 5 -38.83 37.56 35.94
C PHE A 5 -37.65 38.51 36.12
N VAL A 6 -37.25 38.78 37.36
CA VAL A 6 -36.09 39.64 37.66
C VAL A 6 -34.78 38.93 37.24
N PHE A 7 -34.69 37.57 37.42
CA PHE A 7 -33.52 36.82 37.04
C PHE A 7 -33.36 36.74 35.51
N ILE A 8 -34.45 36.60 34.77
CA ILE A 8 -34.45 36.61 33.30
C ILE A 8 -34.05 37.98 32.76
N LEU A 9 -34.52 39.07 33.37
CA LEU A 9 -34.16 40.45 32.99
C LEU A 9 -32.68 40.75 33.29
N PHE A 10 -32.12 40.18 34.38
CA PHE A 10 -30.69 40.32 34.72
C PHE A 10 -29.82 39.51 33.79
N LEU A 11 -30.28 38.33 33.36
CA LEU A 11 -29.56 37.49 32.38
C LEU A 11 -29.57 38.17 31.00
N PHE A 12 -30.65 38.82 30.61
CA PHE A 12 -30.76 39.54 29.35
C PHE A 12 -29.89 40.83 29.32
N ALA A 13 -29.76 41.50 30.48
CA ALA A 13 -28.88 42.67 30.62
C ALA A 13 -27.38 42.29 30.53
N ILE A 14 -26.98 41.10 30.98
CA ILE A 14 -25.59 40.61 30.89
C ILE A 14 -25.20 40.29 29.44
N ILE A 15 -26.13 39.79 28.60
CA ILE A 15 -25.89 39.45 27.21
C ILE A 15 -25.70 40.74 26.34
N THR A 16 -26.26 41.87 26.73
CA THR A 16 -26.11 43.15 25.99
C THR A 16 -24.80 43.89 26.31
N PHE A 17 -24.03 43.45 27.33
CA PHE A 17 -22.74 44.01 27.70
C PHE A 17 -21.52 43.20 27.26
N LEU A 18 -21.73 42.16 26.45
CA LEU A 18 -20.57 41.57 25.76
C LEU A 18 -20.17 42.54 24.64
N PRO A 19 -19.06 43.27 24.76
CA PRO A 19 -18.52 43.98 23.65
C PRO A 19 -18.19 42.91 22.60
N ALA A 20 -18.89 42.90 21.49
CA ALA A 20 -18.41 42.27 20.31
C ALA A 20 -17.03 42.91 20.04
N CYS A 21 -15.96 42.18 20.30
CA CYS A 21 -14.68 42.53 19.70
C CYS A 21 -14.86 42.48 18.20
N ASN A 22 -15.26 43.57 17.66
CA ASN A 22 -15.11 43.87 16.25
C ASN A 22 -13.64 44.30 16.12
N ASP A 23 -12.75 43.30 16.04
CA ASP A 23 -11.37 43.54 15.66
C ASP A 23 -11.34 43.89 14.16
N GLU A 24 -11.88 45.03 13.83
CA GLU A 24 -11.34 45.77 12.69
C GLU A 24 -9.89 46.10 13.08
N PRO A 25 -8.89 45.68 12.31
CA PRO A 25 -7.50 46.01 12.59
C PRO A 25 -7.42 47.54 12.68
N SER A 26 -7.14 48.04 13.87
CA SER A 26 -7.00 49.46 14.11
C SER A 26 -5.90 49.99 13.18
N SER A 27 -6.17 51.02 12.40
CA SER A 27 -5.22 51.70 11.52
C SER A 27 -3.99 52.28 12.27
N LEU A 28 -3.95 52.25 13.59
CA LEU A 28 -2.87 52.72 14.47
C LEU A 28 -1.57 51.90 14.39
N GLY A 29 -1.55 50.76 13.72
CA GLY A 29 -0.31 50.00 13.47
C GLY A 29 0.18 50.07 12.03
N VAL A 30 -0.65 50.51 11.10
CA VAL A 30 -0.35 50.52 9.67
C VAL A 30 0.62 51.64 9.30
N GLU A 31 0.55 52.77 9.99
CA GLU A 31 1.46 53.92 9.75
C GLU A 31 2.90 53.70 10.28
N ILE A 32 3.10 52.79 11.22
CA ILE A 32 4.44 52.42 11.75
C ILE A 32 5.17 51.44 10.86
N LEU A 33 4.46 50.79 9.93
CA LEU A 33 4.99 49.70 9.07
C LEU A 33 5.10 50.14 7.59
N GLU A 34 5.28 51.44 7.30
CA GLU A 34 5.49 51.92 5.92
C GLU A 34 6.70 51.30 5.19
N SER A 35 7.58 50.61 5.91
CA SER A 35 8.77 49.94 5.33
C SER A 35 8.64 48.45 5.10
N ASP A 36 7.61 47.78 5.67
CA ASP A 36 7.50 46.31 5.59
C ASP A 36 6.18 45.84 4.93
N TYR A 37 5.90 46.30 3.70
CA TYR A 37 4.83 45.67 2.94
C TYR A 37 5.18 44.24 2.61
N ILE A 38 4.57 43.29 3.34
CA ILE A 38 4.59 41.88 3.05
C ILE A 38 3.63 41.66 1.87
N ILE A 39 4.17 41.30 0.71
CA ILE A 39 3.35 41.00 -0.46
C ILE A 39 3.17 39.50 -0.55
N VAL A 40 1.94 39.03 -0.36
CA VAL A 40 1.58 37.62 -0.62
C VAL A 40 1.26 37.49 -2.11
N LYS A 41 1.93 36.53 -2.76
CA LYS A 41 1.73 36.18 -4.17
C LYS A 41 1.38 34.70 -4.29
N THR A 42 0.68 34.39 -5.37
CA THR A 42 0.41 33.00 -5.76
C THR A 42 1.01 32.76 -7.12
N PHE A 43 1.75 31.68 -7.22
CA PHE A 43 2.26 31.08 -8.44
C PHE A 43 1.39 29.87 -8.76
N ASP A 44 1.00 29.68 -10.00
CA ASP A 44 0.18 28.57 -10.46
C ASP A 44 0.73 28.05 -11.78
N SER A 45 1.23 26.82 -11.77
CA SER A 45 1.90 26.21 -12.93
C SER A 45 1.04 26.11 -14.20
N GLN A 46 -0.28 26.24 -14.10
CA GLN A 46 -1.16 26.29 -15.28
C GLN A 46 -1.26 27.70 -15.89
N ILE A 47 -1.06 28.75 -15.07
CA ILE A 47 -1.13 30.14 -15.48
C ILE A 47 0.25 30.67 -15.85
N ASP A 48 1.23 30.39 -14.99
CA ASP A 48 2.59 30.92 -15.05
C ASP A 48 3.54 30.07 -15.94
N THR A 49 3.02 29.17 -16.70
CA THR A 49 3.71 28.25 -17.64
C THR A 49 5.14 27.88 -17.22
N ILE A 50 5.32 26.73 -16.60
CA ILE A 50 6.64 26.20 -16.25
C ILE A 50 6.93 24.89 -16.99
N GLN A 51 8.21 24.58 -17.09
CA GLN A 51 8.60 23.26 -17.54
C GLN A 51 8.27 22.22 -16.47
N GLN A 52 7.65 21.14 -16.90
CA GLN A 52 7.36 19.99 -16.08
C GLN A 52 7.65 18.72 -16.85
N ASN A 53 8.05 17.68 -16.16
CA ASN A 53 8.28 16.38 -16.74
C ASN A 53 7.65 15.31 -15.86
N SER A 54 7.15 14.26 -16.51
CA SER A 54 6.63 13.07 -15.83
C SER A 54 7.04 11.81 -16.55
N SER A 55 7.32 10.78 -15.81
CA SER A 55 7.65 9.44 -16.29
C SER A 55 7.11 8.42 -15.31
N PHE A 56 6.98 7.16 -15.72
CA PHE A 56 6.73 6.05 -14.81
C PHE A 56 7.72 4.91 -15.08
N PHE A 57 7.95 4.08 -14.08
CA PHE A 57 8.99 3.05 -14.10
C PHE A 57 8.71 2.00 -13.02
N LYS A 58 9.27 0.81 -13.22
CA LYS A 58 9.18 -0.28 -12.25
C LYS A 58 10.25 -0.13 -11.17
N ARG A 59 9.87 -0.36 -9.91
CA ARG A 59 10.77 -0.37 -8.76
C ARG A 59 10.78 -1.75 -8.11
N ILE A 60 11.95 -2.22 -7.68
CA ILE A 60 12.08 -3.46 -6.91
C ILE A 60 11.98 -3.13 -5.43
N VAL A 61 11.11 -3.83 -4.73
CA VAL A 61 10.89 -3.65 -3.29
C VAL A 61 10.77 -5.01 -2.60
N PRO A 62 11.05 -5.10 -1.29
CA PRO A 62 10.71 -6.28 -0.49
C PRO A 62 9.19 -6.53 -0.53
N LEU A 63 8.78 -7.79 -0.64
CA LEU A 63 7.40 -8.20 -0.90
C LEU A 63 6.62 -8.63 0.35
N GLY A 64 7.26 -8.69 1.51
CA GLY A 64 6.59 -8.92 2.79
C GLY A 64 5.94 -7.65 3.35
N SER A 65 5.12 -7.80 4.36
CA SER A 65 4.40 -6.72 5.05
C SER A 65 3.19 -6.16 4.29
N SER A 66 2.59 -6.94 3.42
CA SER A 66 1.28 -6.65 2.83
C SER A 66 0.17 -7.08 3.80
N ASP A 67 -0.98 -6.38 3.77
CA ASP A 67 -2.17 -6.82 4.51
C ASP A 67 -2.88 -7.98 3.81
N TRP A 68 -2.61 -8.19 2.52
CA TRP A 68 -3.14 -9.29 1.73
C TRP A 68 -2.05 -10.05 1.00
N VAL A 69 -2.20 -11.35 0.99
CA VAL A 69 -1.39 -12.27 0.20
C VAL A 69 -2.12 -12.59 -1.09
N LEU A 70 -1.50 -12.29 -2.23
CA LEU A 70 -2.13 -12.33 -3.54
C LEU A 70 -1.73 -13.58 -4.30
N ILE A 71 -2.71 -14.24 -4.95
CA ILE A 71 -2.46 -15.33 -5.87
C ILE A 71 -3.38 -15.25 -7.10
N GLY A 72 -2.87 -15.56 -8.27
CA GLY A 72 -3.64 -15.63 -9.49
C GLY A 72 -2.93 -15.08 -10.70
N LYS A 73 -3.66 -15.04 -11.81
CA LYS A 73 -3.25 -14.41 -13.08
C LYS A 73 -4.33 -13.46 -13.53
N TYR A 74 -3.92 -12.41 -14.19
CA TYR A 74 -4.81 -11.49 -14.87
C TYR A 74 -4.18 -11.13 -16.21
N THR A 75 -4.91 -11.37 -17.28
CA THR A 75 -4.50 -11.05 -18.64
C THR A 75 -5.54 -10.14 -19.28
N SER A 76 -5.08 -9.00 -19.77
CA SER A 76 -5.88 -8.03 -20.51
C SER A 76 -5.13 -7.56 -21.76
N SER A 77 -5.78 -6.75 -22.59
CA SER A 77 -5.11 -6.11 -23.73
C SER A 77 -4.04 -5.08 -23.31
N SER A 78 -4.09 -4.61 -22.07
CA SER A 78 -3.18 -3.57 -21.58
C SER A 78 -2.10 -4.10 -20.65
N GLN A 79 -2.27 -5.27 -20.03
CA GLN A 79 -1.33 -5.79 -19.05
C GLN A 79 -1.52 -7.27 -18.74
N ASP A 80 -0.42 -7.96 -18.48
CA ASP A 80 -0.38 -9.30 -17.89
C ASP A 80 0.22 -9.23 -16.50
N ILE A 81 -0.47 -9.81 -15.51
CA ILE A 81 -0.03 -9.90 -14.11
C ILE A 81 -0.10 -11.35 -13.66
N THR A 82 0.94 -11.80 -12.99
CA THR A 82 0.98 -13.10 -12.31
C THR A 82 1.40 -12.89 -10.86
N SER A 83 0.63 -13.43 -9.93
CA SER A 83 0.95 -13.43 -8.51
C SER A 83 1.01 -14.85 -7.98
N SER A 84 2.11 -15.20 -7.34
CA SER A 84 2.30 -16.45 -6.60
C SER A 84 2.57 -16.12 -5.14
N THR A 85 2.39 -17.13 -4.27
CA THR A 85 2.37 -16.90 -2.83
C THR A 85 3.31 -17.86 -2.11
N LEU A 86 4.09 -17.37 -1.15
CA LEU A 86 4.81 -18.16 -0.16
C LEU A 86 4.11 -18.05 1.19
N LEU A 87 3.86 -19.19 1.82
CA LEU A 87 3.27 -19.29 3.16
C LEU A 87 4.15 -20.20 4.02
N LYS A 88 4.38 -19.77 5.27
CA LYS A 88 5.08 -20.56 6.28
C LYS A 88 4.26 -20.61 7.56
N PHE A 89 4.10 -21.81 8.11
CA PHE A 89 3.33 -22.06 9.33
C PHE A 89 4.25 -22.53 10.46
N VAL A 90 3.86 -22.21 11.70
CA VAL A 90 4.46 -22.73 12.94
C VAL A 90 3.36 -23.17 13.87
N PHE A 91 3.68 -24.02 14.84
CA PHE A 91 2.74 -24.55 15.80
C PHE A 91 3.11 -24.10 17.21
N GLY A 92 2.11 -23.74 18.01
CA GLY A 92 2.21 -23.62 19.45
C GLY A 92 1.69 -24.92 20.06
N LEU A 93 2.60 -25.85 20.36
CA LEU A 93 2.23 -27.17 20.82
C LEU A 93 2.19 -27.24 22.34
N PRO A 94 1.24 -28.00 22.95
CA PRO A 94 1.32 -28.37 24.36
C PRO A 94 2.50 -29.30 24.64
N ASP A 95 3.11 -29.18 25.84
CA ASP A 95 4.29 -29.98 26.25
C ASP A 95 4.11 -31.48 26.01
N SER A 96 2.90 -32.04 26.24
CA SER A 96 2.59 -33.46 26.03
C SER A 96 2.68 -33.85 24.55
N ILE A 97 2.30 -32.97 23.65
CA ILE A 97 2.37 -33.24 22.21
C ILE A 97 3.79 -33.02 21.70
N GLU A 98 4.55 -32.09 22.26
CA GLU A 98 5.96 -31.90 21.94
C GLU A 98 6.75 -33.19 22.26
N LEU A 99 6.55 -33.79 23.45
CA LEU A 99 7.15 -35.04 23.83
C LEU A 99 6.76 -36.19 22.89
N ASP A 100 5.50 -36.28 22.50
CA ASP A 100 5.01 -37.29 21.58
C ASP A 100 5.60 -37.18 20.17
N ILE A 101 5.92 -35.95 19.72
CA ILE A 101 6.63 -35.68 18.47
C ILE A 101 8.11 -36.06 18.59
N GLU A 102 8.78 -35.73 19.72
CA GLU A 102 10.18 -36.10 19.98
C GLU A 102 10.36 -37.63 20.01
N GLU A 103 9.36 -38.35 20.54
CA GLU A 103 9.33 -39.81 20.60
C GLU A 103 8.90 -40.47 19.28
N ASP A 104 8.55 -39.69 18.24
CA ASP A 104 8.00 -40.18 16.96
C ASP A 104 6.79 -41.11 17.15
N SER A 105 5.92 -40.76 18.11
CA SER A 105 4.80 -41.60 18.57
C SER A 105 3.44 -41.18 18.05
N ILE A 106 3.37 -40.15 17.19
CA ILE A 106 2.14 -39.67 16.58
C ILE A 106 2.13 -39.80 15.05
N ASN A 107 0.92 -39.92 14.52
CA ASN A 107 0.66 -39.88 13.08
C ASN A 107 -0.15 -38.63 12.73
N VAL A 108 0.11 -38.00 11.58
CA VAL A 108 -0.78 -37.00 10.96
C VAL A 108 -1.80 -37.80 10.13
N LEU A 109 -3.08 -37.67 10.50
CA LEU A 109 -4.18 -38.33 9.81
C LEU A 109 -4.73 -37.49 8.66
N ASP A 110 -4.78 -36.17 8.86
CA ASP A 110 -5.30 -35.20 7.88
C ASP A 110 -4.74 -33.83 8.17
N SER A 111 -4.65 -32.97 7.14
CA SER A 111 -4.32 -31.57 7.30
C SER A 111 -4.93 -30.74 6.19
N TRP A 112 -5.42 -29.53 6.51
CA TRP A 112 -5.97 -28.64 5.52
C TRP A 112 -5.73 -27.18 5.86
N ILE A 113 -5.63 -26.36 4.82
CA ILE A 113 -5.52 -24.90 4.91
C ILE A 113 -6.86 -24.29 4.53
N ILE A 114 -7.23 -23.21 5.24
CA ILE A 114 -8.35 -22.34 4.92
C ILE A 114 -7.81 -20.93 4.66
N LEU A 115 -8.17 -20.38 3.50
CA LEU A 115 -7.82 -19.03 3.06
C LEU A 115 -9.11 -18.22 2.91
N THR A 116 -9.24 -17.11 3.63
CA THR A 116 -10.39 -16.21 3.52
C THR A 116 -10.14 -15.17 2.45
N ASN A 117 -10.99 -15.14 1.41
CA ASN A 117 -10.87 -14.20 0.30
C ASN A 117 -11.32 -12.80 0.73
N GLU A 118 -10.43 -11.83 0.67
CA GLU A 118 -10.65 -10.44 1.07
C GLU A 118 -10.53 -9.45 -0.10
N TYR A 119 -9.81 -9.84 -1.15
CA TYR A 119 -9.56 -9.00 -2.31
C TYR A 119 -9.74 -9.78 -3.62
N LEU A 120 -10.25 -9.09 -4.63
CA LEU A 120 -10.41 -9.65 -5.97
C LEU A 120 -10.06 -8.59 -7.02
N TYR A 121 -9.25 -8.99 -7.99
CA TYR A 121 -8.88 -8.19 -9.15
C TYR A 121 -9.14 -8.98 -10.44
N GLY A 122 -9.80 -8.34 -11.40
CA GLY A 122 -10.21 -8.96 -12.65
C GLY A 122 -11.67 -9.42 -12.64
N ASP A 123 -12.01 -10.37 -13.52
CA ASP A 123 -13.38 -10.86 -13.68
C ASP A 123 -13.78 -11.76 -12.49
N THR A 124 -14.86 -11.41 -11.82
CA THR A 124 -15.42 -12.19 -10.72
C THR A 124 -15.81 -13.62 -11.11
N LEU A 125 -16.24 -13.83 -12.35
CA LEU A 125 -16.68 -15.13 -12.86
C LEU A 125 -15.53 -15.97 -13.41
N ALA A 126 -14.33 -15.40 -13.58
CA ALA A 126 -13.17 -16.13 -14.05
C ALA A 126 -12.75 -17.23 -13.08
N GLN A 127 -12.15 -18.28 -13.62
CA GLN A 127 -11.60 -19.37 -12.82
C GLN A 127 -10.35 -18.90 -12.07
N MET A 128 -10.11 -19.51 -10.92
CA MET A 128 -8.91 -19.37 -10.13
C MET A 128 -8.50 -20.75 -9.63
N ASN A 129 -7.35 -21.23 -10.08
CA ASN A 129 -6.74 -22.49 -9.67
C ASN A 129 -5.24 -22.27 -9.44
N PHE A 130 -4.68 -23.03 -8.53
CA PHE A 130 -3.24 -23.05 -8.24
C PHE A 130 -2.79 -24.45 -7.89
N THR A 131 -1.50 -24.68 -7.98
CA THR A 131 -0.80 -25.83 -7.43
C THR A 131 -0.03 -25.43 -6.18
N THR A 132 0.20 -26.37 -5.30
CA THR A 132 0.90 -26.16 -4.03
C THR A 132 2.17 -26.99 -3.98
N HIS A 133 3.30 -26.34 -3.75
CA HIS A 133 4.62 -26.96 -3.80
C HIS A 133 5.34 -26.83 -2.46
N LYS A 134 6.04 -27.88 -2.03
CA LYS A 134 6.90 -27.83 -0.85
C LYS A 134 8.16 -27.03 -1.15
N VAL A 135 8.45 -26.03 -0.31
CA VAL A 135 9.65 -25.19 -0.46
C VAL A 135 10.85 -25.86 0.21
N ASN A 136 12.00 -25.84 -0.49
CA ASN A 136 13.25 -26.47 -0.08
C ASN A 136 14.39 -25.50 0.21
N SER A 137 14.19 -24.19 0.00
CA SER A 137 15.17 -23.13 0.30
C SER A 137 14.62 -22.11 1.29
N SER A 138 15.51 -21.54 2.08
CA SER A 138 15.13 -20.49 3.04
C SER A 138 14.78 -19.20 2.33
N TRP A 139 13.79 -18.49 2.88
CA TRP A 139 13.38 -17.16 2.45
C TRP A 139 12.96 -16.31 3.64
N SER A 140 12.93 -14.99 3.45
CA SER A 140 12.53 -14.03 4.49
C SER A 140 11.61 -12.98 3.91
N ALA A 141 10.45 -12.79 4.50
CA ALA A 141 9.48 -11.77 4.09
C ALA A 141 10.06 -10.34 4.05
N ASN A 142 11.02 -10.05 4.91
CA ASN A 142 11.61 -8.72 5.02
C ASN A 142 12.59 -8.36 3.89
N THR A 143 13.13 -9.36 3.19
CA THR A 143 14.19 -9.15 2.19
C THR A 143 13.86 -9.73 0.82
N PHE A 144 12.90 -10.65 0.72
CA PHE A 144 12.53 -11.30 -0.53
C PHE A 144 11.93 -10.31 -1.51
N THR A 145 12.46 -10.29 -2.73
CA THR A 145 12.00 -9.46 -3.83
C THR A 145 11.53 -10.33 -5.00
N ILE A 146 10.94 -9.73 -6.03
CA ILE A 146 10.55 -10.49 -7.22
C ILE A 146 11.75 -11.09 -7.97
N GLU A 147 12.95 -10.55 -7.80
CA GLU A 147 14.18 -11.06 -8.41
C GLU A 147 14.68 -12.36 -7.74
N ASP A 148 14.24 -12.63 -6.51
CA ASP A 148 14.60 -13.86 -5.79
C ASP A 148 13.77 -15.07 -6.23
N LEU A 149 12.58 -14.83 -6.82
CA LEU A 149 11.65 -15.89 -7.19
C LEU A 149 12.26 -16.96 -8.14
N PRO A 150 13.05 -16.61 -9.17
CA PRO A 150 13.67 -17.61 -10.04
C PRO A 150 14.69 -18.53 -9.35
N SER A 151 15.21 -18.11 -8.18
CA SER A 151 16.17 -18.88 -7.38
C SER A 151 15.53 -19.71 -6.29
N LEU A 152 14.21 -19.56 -6.08
CA LEU A 152 13.46 -20.35 -5.10
C LEU A 152 13.49 -21.82 -5.47
N GLN A 153 13.89 -22.66 -4.52
CA GLN A 153 13.91 -24.11 -4.70
C GLN A 153 12.65 -24.72 -4.07
N TYR A 154 11.92 -25.48 -4.84
CA TYR A 154 10.71 -26.20 -4.39
C TYR A 154 10.53 -27.51 -5.17
N ASP A 155 9.77 -28.43 -4.62
CA ASP A 155 9.42 -29.67 -5.29
C ASP A 155 8.39 -29.41 -6.39
N PRO A 156 8.54 -29.99 -7.60
CA PRO A 156 7.63 -29.72 -8.71
C PRO A 156 6.26 -30.40 -8.54
N GLU A 157 6.14 -31.36 -7.61
CA GLU A 157 4.91 -32.09 -7.35
C GLU A 157 3.90 -31.19 -6.62
N ASP A 158 2.61 -31.30 -7.00
CA ASP A 158 1.52 -30.67 -6.27
C ASP A 158 1.20 -31.50 -5.03
N VAL A 159 1.48 -30.95 -3.85
CA VAL A 159 1.25 -31.59 -2.56
C VAL A 159 -0.14 -31.31 -1.99
N SER A 160 -1.01 -30.67 -2.76
CA SER A 160 -2.39 -30.37 -2.35
C SER A 160 -3.40 -31.31 -2.98
N THR A 161 -4.45 -31.60 -2.22
CA THR A 161 -5.60 -32.40 -2.65
C THR A 161 -6.91 -31.75 -2.20
N ASN A 162 -8.05 -32.24 -2.68
CA ASN A 162 -9.39 -31.84 -2.22
C ASN A 162 -9.63 -30.32 -2.22
N PHE A 163 -9.20 -29.65 -3.30
CA PHE A 163 -9.40 -28.21 -3.46
C PHE A 163 -10.89 -27.86 -3.54
N THR A 164 -11.33 -26.94 -2.68
CA THR A 164 -12.66 -26.37 -2.69
C THR A 164 -12.59 -24.84 -2.70
N ALA A 165 -13.46 -24.21 -3.47
CA ALA A 165 -13.56 -22.77 -3.57
C ALA A 165 -15.01 -22.32 -3.48
N THR A 166 -15.25 -21.31 -2.66
CA THR A 166 -16.49 -20.52 -2.62
C THR A 166 -16.12 -19.05 -2.88
N ASP A 167 -17.09 -18.17 -2.89
CA ASP A 167 -16.85 -16.73 -3.07
C ASP A 167 -15.97 -16.13 -1.95
N THR A 168 -16.01 -16.72 -0.76
CA THR A 168 -15.34 -16.19 0.44
C THR A 168 -14.23 -17.07 0.98
N LEU A 169 -14.18 -18.35 0.64
CA LEU A 169 -13.24 -19.32 1.23
C LEU A 169 -12.62 -20.19 0.16
N TYR A 170 -11.34 -20.44 0.31
CA TYR A 170 -10.58 -21.46 -0.41
C TYR A 170 -10.02 -22.44 0.61
N SER A 171 -10.16 -23.73 0.35
CA SER A 171 -9.62 -24.78 1.22
C SER A 171 -9.00 -25.88 0.40
N PHE A 172 -7.92 -26.43 0.90
CA PHE A 172 -7.23 -27.58 0.30
C PHE A 172 -6.50 -28.38 1.38
N HIS A 173 -6.38 -29.69 1.17
CA HIS A 173 -5.64 -30.57 2.06
C HIS A 173 -4.17 -30.63 1.63
N LEU A 174 -3.29 -30.89 2.59
CA LEU A 174 -1.86 -31.10 2.37
C LEU A 174 -1.47 -32.50 2.76
N ASP A 175 -0.46 -33.03 2.08
CA ASP A 175 0.12 -34.32 2.44
C ASP A 175 0.78 -34.28 3.82
N SER A 176 0.64 -35.36 4.59
CA SER A 176 1.23 -35.49 5.94
C SER A 176 2.76 -35.31 5.94
N ASP A 177 3.42 -35.77 4.88
CA ASP A 177 4.87 -35.65 4.69
C ASP A 177 5.36 -34.17 4.54
N VAL A 178 4.46 -33.24 4.28
CA VAL A 178 4.75 -31.83 4.25
C VAL A 178 4.60 -31.23 5.65
N VAL A 179 3.53 -31.60 6.37
CA VAL A 179 3.11 -30.93 7.61
C VAL A 179 3.85 -31.51 8.83
N TYR A 180 4.07 -32.81 8.91
CA TYR A 180 4.75 -33.41 10.06
C TYR A 180 6.16 -32.84 10.31
N PRO A 181 7.02 -32.63 9.29
CA PRO A 181 8.31 -31.95 9.48
C PRO A 181 8.18 -30.52 10.03
N TRP A 182 7.09 -29.83 9.75
CA TRP A 182 6.86 -28.48 10.30
C TRP A 182 6.51 -28.52 11.79
N MET A 183 5.76 -29.54 12.22
CA MET A 183 5.50 -29.80 13.64
C MET A 183 6.80 -30.12 14.38
N GLN A 184 7.63 -31.01 13.83
CA GLN A 184 8.97 -31.33 14.36
C GLN A 184 9.86 -30.07 14.46
N ASN A 185 9.86 -29.19 13.43
CA ASN A 185 10.59 -27.94 13.46
C ASN A 185 10.10 -26.98 14.55
N SER A 186 8.82 -27.03 14.90
CA SER A 186 8.25 -26.19 15.97
C SER A 186 8.66 -26.66 17.36
N VAL A 187 8.94 -27.96 17.53
CA VAL A 187 9.51 -28.52 18.76
C VAL A 187 11.01 -28.20 18.85
N ASP A 188 11.77 -28.59 17.84
CA ASP A 188 13.22 -28.31 17.72
C ASP A 188 13.59 -28.08 16.25
N THR A 189 14.20 -26.93 15.94
CA THR A 189 14.66 -26.57 14.59
C THR A 189 15.77 -27.48 14.06
N GLY A 190 16.37 -28.34 14.91
CA GLY A 190 17.32 -29.37 14.57
C GLY A 190 16.70 -30.65 14.02
N LEU A 191 15.44 -30.95 14.38
CA LEU A 191 14.75 -32.18 13.97
C LEU A 191 14.37 -32.14 12.47
N ALA A 192 13.86 -31.03 11.99
CA ALA A 192 13.46 -30.86 10.59
C ALA A 192 13.61 -29.43 10.13
N LYS A 193 13.43 -29.17 8.83
CA LYS A 193 13.40 -27.84 8.25
C LYS A 193 11.99 -27.47 7.80
N ASN A 194 11.61 -26.23 8.08
CA ASN A 194 10.35 -25.66 7.67
C ASN A 194 10.61 -24.42 6.80
N TYR A 195 10.40 -24.56 5.50
CA TYR A 195 10.46 -23.45 4.54
C TYR A 195 9.09 -23.09 3.97
N GLY A 196 8.02 -23.79 4.42
CA GLY A 196 6.65 -23.55 4.01
C GLY A 196 6.28 -24.12 2.65
N ILE A 197 5.27 -23.49 2.03
CA ILE A 197 4.74 -23.85 0.72
C ILE A 197 4.77 -22.67 -0.24
N TYR A 198 4.83 -23.01 -1.52
CA TYR A 198 4.70 -22.09 -2.65
C TYR A 198 3.41 -22.42 -3.40
N LEU A 199 2.52 -21.45 -3.50
CA LEU A 199 1.28 -21.52 -4.28
C LEU A 199 1.52 -20.90 -5.65
N GLU A 200 1.42 -21.68 -6.72
CA GLU A 200 1.63 -21.23 -8.09
C GLU A 200 0.29 -21.22 -8.86
N PRO A 201 -0.16 -20.08 -9.43
CA PRO A 201 -1.38 -20.05 -10.19
C PRO A 201 -1.24 -20.82 -11.50
N THR A 202 -2.23 -21.64 -11.82
CA THR A 202 -2.26 -22.39 -13.08
C THR A 202 -2.54 -21.50 -14.29
N SER A 203 -2.29 -22.00 -15.49
CA SER A 203 -2.56 -21.31 -16.76
C SER A 203 -4.05 -21.02 -17.00
N THR A 204 -4.95 -21.70 -16.30
CA THR A 204 -6.41 -21.49 -16.43
C THR A 204 -6.94 -20.35 -15.57
N SER A 205 -6.11 -19.83 -14.65
CA SER A 205 -6.50 -18.68 -13.79
C SER A 205 -6.53 -17.40 -14.60
N ASN A 206 -7.60 -16.60 -14.44
CA ASN A 206 -7.72 -15.26 -15.04
C ASN A 206 -8.36 -14.23 -14.09
N LYS A 207 -8.07 -14.37 -12.82
CA LYS A 207 -8.31 -13.37 -11.78
C LYS A 207 -7.24 -13.50 -10.70
N ILE A 208 -7.02 -12.43 -9.95
CA ILE A 208 -6.15 -12.45 -8.77
C ILE A 208 -7.05 -12.31 -7.55
N ILE A 209 -6.85 -13.18 -6.57
CA ILE A 209 -7.51 -13.12 -5.28
C ILE A 209 -6.48 -12.79 -4.20
N GLY A 210 -6.93 -12.13 -3.14
CA GLY A 210 -6.11 -11.78 -1.99
C GLY A 210 -6.71 -12.35 -0.71
N PHE A 211 -5.86 -13.02 0.05
CA PHE A 211 -6.19 -13.55 1.38
C PHE A 211 -5.61 -12.64 2.43
N GLN A 212 -6.19 -12.64 3.62
CA GLN A 212 -5.63 -11.90 4.72
C GLN A 212 -4.25 -12.44 5.09
N ALA A 213 -3.25 -11.55 5.07
CA ALA A 213 -1.88 -11.83 5.44
C ALA A 213 -1.67 -11.84 6.95
N LEU A 214 -0.46 -12.20 7.39
CA LEU A 214 -0.05 -12.12 8.77
C LEU A 214 -0.01 -10.65 9.23
N THR A 215 -0.98 -10.26 10.05
CA THR A 215 -0.98 -8.97 10.73
C THR A 215 -1.18 -9.15 12.23
N PRO A 216 -0.69 -8.25 13.08
CA PRO A 216 -0.83 -8.36 14.54
C PRO A 216 -2.27 -8.41 15.03
N VAL A 217 -3.24 -8.02 14.22
CA VAL A 217 -4.67 -7.89 14.59
C VAL A 217 -5.60 -8.79 13.80
N SER A 218 -5.09 -9.63 12.89
CA SER A 218 -5.93 -10.45 12.03
C SER A 218 -6.34 -11.76 12.68
N SER A 219 -7.65 -11.96 12.85
CA SER A 219 -8.25 -13.26 13.19
C SER A 219 -8.48 -14.16 11.97
N ASP A 220 -8.42 -13.59 10.75
CA ASP A 220 -8.83 -14.23 9.51
C ASP A 220 -7.66 -14.56 8.57
N ALA A 221 -6.42 -14.43 9.06
CA ALA A 221 -5.24 -14.94 8.37
C ALA A 221 -5.39 -16.44 8.04
N ALA A 222 -4.64 -16.92 7.04
CA ALA A 222 -4.69 -18.31 6.64
C ALA A 222 -4.48 -19.24 7.84
N LYS A 223 -5.35 -20.26 7.94
CA LYS A 223 -5.37 -21.21 9.06
C LYS A 223 -4.99 -22.57 8.54
N LEU A 224 -4.08 -23.23 9.23
CA LEU A 224 -3.72 -24.63 9.02
C LEU A 224 -4.29 -25.45 10.19
N PHE A 225 -5.03 -26.50 9.85
CA PHE A 225 -5.54 -27.48 10.80
C PHE A 225 -4.85 -28.80 10.54
N VAL A 226 -4.47 -29.51 11.61
CA VAL A 226 -3.80 -30.82 11.53
C VAL A 226 -4.46 -31.76 12.51
N VAL A 227 -4.97 -32.88 12.01
CA VAL A 227 -5.50 -33.95 12.82
C VAL A 227 -4.38 -34.93 13.10
N ILE A 228 -4.06 -35.14 14.37
CA ILE A 228 -3.02 -36.08 14.84
C ILE A 228 -3.64 -37.21 15.62
N GLU A 229 -2.97 -38.34 15.60
CA GLU A 229 -3.31 -39.51 16.40
C GLU A 229 -2.07 -40.02 17.15
N LYS A 230 -2.18 -40.24 18.46
CA LYS A 230 -1.30 -41.18 19.17
C LYS A 230 -2.01 -42.53 19.28
N PRO A 231 -1.61 -43.55 18.53
CA PRO A 231 -2.34 -44.81 18.43
C PRO A 231 -2.66 -45.42 19.79
N GLY A 232 -3.94 -45.71 20.05
CA GLY A 232 -4.42 -46.26 21.30
C GLY A 232 -4.57 -45.28 22.46
N PHE A 233 -4.27 -44.01 22.28
CA PHE A 233 -4.36 -42.98 23.34
C PHE A 233 -5.33 -41.84 23.01
N TYR A 234 -5.11 -41.11 21.90
CA TYR A 234 -5.98 -39.98 21.55
C TYR A 234 -5.93 -39.66 20.04
N VAL A 235 -6.95 -38.92 19.59
CA VAL A 235 -6.99 -38.18 18.35
C VAL A 235 -7.28 -36.73 18.71
N ASP A 236 -6.53 -35.78 18.16
CA ASP A 236 -6.70 -34.33 18.44
C ASP A 236 -6.49 -33.49 17.18
N THR A 237 -6.94 -32.23 17.22
CA THR A 237 -6.75 -31.27 16.12
C THR A 237 -5.94 -30.09 16.60
N ILE A 238 -4.82 -29.85 15.93
CA ILE A 238 -3.87 -28.79 16.24
C ILE A 238 -3.96 -27.70 15.17
N ASN A 239 -3.78 -26.44 15.59
CA ASN A 239 -3.76 -25.30 14.71
C ASN A 239 -2.33 -24.84 14.43
N GLY A 240 -1.99 -24.69 13.16
CA GLY A 240 -0.80 -23.98 12.71
C GLY A 240 -1.10 -22.52 12.45
N PHE A 241 -0.13 -21.66 12.76
CA PHE A 241 -0.22 -20.21 12.59
C PHE A 241 0.77 -19.75 11.52
N ILE A 242 0.38 -18.78 10.69
CA ILE A 242 1.31 -18.16 9.74
C ILE A 242 2.45 -17.49 10.51
N SER A 243 3.69 -17.79 10.11
CA SER A 243 4.91 -17.14 10.60
C SER A 243 5.64 -16.32 9.55
N GLY A 244 5.21 -16.41 8.30
CA GLY A 244 5.70 -15.60 7.19
C GLY A 244 4.84 -15.80 5.96
N ASP A 245 4.67 -14.73 5.21
CA ASP A 245 3.97 -14.71 3.92
C ASP A 245 4.59 -13.71 2.95
N ILE A 246 4.41 -13.96 1.66
CA ILE A 246 4.88 -13.11 0.56
C ILE A 246 3.92 -13.27 -0.61
N SER A 247 3.62 -12.13 -1.27
CA SER A 247 3.03 -12.11 -2.61
C SER A 247 4.11 -11.78 -3.64
N ALA A 248 4.52 -12.77 -4.42
CA ALA A 248 5.47 -12.56 -5.51
C ALA A 248 4.70 -12.15 -6.78
N VAL A 249 4.47 -10.85 -6.92
CA VAL A 249 3.72 -10.27 -8.05
C VAL A 249 4.69 -9.84 -9.15
N SER A 250 4.54 -10.46 -10.31
CA SER A 250 5.20 -10.07 -11.56
C SER A 250 4.17 -9.55 -12.55
N GLY A 251 4.57 -8.61 -13.39
CA GLY A 251 3.67 -8.08 -14.42
C GLY A 251 4.43 -7.31 -15.47
N SER A 252 3.83 -7.23 -16.68
CA SER A 252 4.28 -6.32 -17.72
C SER A 252 3.99 -4.87 -17.29
N GLU A 253 4.71 -3.95 -17.88
CA GLU A 253 4.37 -2.53 -17.80
C GLU A 253 2.98 -2.30 -18.42
N PRO A 254 2.06 -1.59 -17.75
CA PRO A 254 0.75 -1.32 -18.31
C PRO A 254 0.85 -0.46 -19.58
N ILE A 255 0.16 -0.85 -20.64
CA ILE A 255 0.06 -0.06 -21.85
C ILE A 255 -0.97 1.04 -21.61
N LEU A 256 -0.47 2.26 -21.38
CA LEU A 256 -1.30 3.45 -21.19
C LEU A 256 -1.31 4.32 -22.46
N PRO A 257 -2.41 5.01 -22.76
CA PRO A 257 -2.45 6.03 -23.80
C PRO A 257 -1.38 7.12 -23.61
N ASP A 258 -0.97 7.73 -24.72
CA ASP A 258 0.02 8.80 -24.74
C ASP A 258 -0.35 9.93 -23.77
N GLY A 259 0.65 10.40 -23.02
CA GLY A 259 0.47 11.45 -22.02
C GLY A 259 -0.03 11.00 -20.67
N LEU A 260 -0.45 9.73 -20.50
CA LEU A 260 -0.74 9.16 -19.19
C LEU A 260 0.53 8.58 -18.53
N ILE A 261 0.56 8.61 -17.22
CA ILE A 261 1.52 7.92 -16.36
C ILE A 261 0.78 7.05 -15.37
N GLY A 262 1.44 6.04 -14.82
CA GLY A 262 0.82 5.05 -13.95
C GLY A 262 1.49 4.93 -12.59
N ALA A 263 0.68 4.63 -11.57
CA ALA A 263 1.14 4.10 -10.30
C ALA A 263 0.39 2.81 -10.02
N GLN A 264 1.09 1.69 -9.74
CA GLN A 264 0.46 0.39 -9.55
C GLN A 264 1.00 -0.32 -8.32
N SER A 265 0.07 -0.83 -7.52
CA SER A 265 0.38 -1.65 -6.35
C SER A 265 0.98 -3.00 -6.74
N SER A 266 1.77 -3.58 -5.88
CA SER A 266 2.43 -4.90 -5.98
C SER A 266 3.28 -5.15 -7.22
N VAL A 267 2.85 -4.77 -8.43
CA VAL A 267 3.72 -4.73 -9.62
C VAL A 267 4.81 -3.66 -9.49
N THR A 268 4.63 -2.77 -8.51
CA THR A 268 5.58 -1.72 -8.10
C THR A 268 5.93 -0.72 -9.19
N MET A 269 4.94 -0.36 -10.03
CA MET A 269 5.05 0.75 -10.96
C MET A 269 4.84 2.08 -10.23
N ASN A 270 5.78 2.99 -10.39
CA ASN A 270 5.77 4.31 -9.75
C ASN A 270 5.92 5.40 -10.78
N SER A 271 5.38 6.58 -10.49
CA SER A 271 5.56 7.77 -11.31
C SER A 271 6.52 8.76 -10.66
N LYS A 272 7.28 9.47 -11.50
CA LYS A 272 8.11 10.61 -11.11
C LYS A 272 7.54 11.87 -11.77
N ILE A 273 7.40 12.95 -11.00
CA ILE A 273 7.02 14.26 -11.53
C ILE A 273 8.03 15.31 -11.05
N THR A 274 8.46 16.16 -11.97
CA THR A 274 9.30 17.32 -11.68
C THR A 274 8.67 18.60 -12.22
N PHE A 275 8.85 19.70 -11.49
CA PHE A 275 8.48 21.04 -11.89
C PHE A 275 9.71 21.95 -11.86
N ASP A 276 9.94 22.73 -12.90
CA ASP A 276 10.97 23.77 -12.85
C ASP A 276 10.48 24.97 -12.02
N ILE A 277 10.87 24.99 -10.74
CA ILE A 277 10.53 26.06 -9.82
C ILE A 277 11.58 27.19 -9.80
N GLY A 278 12.59 27.16 -10.68
CA GLY A 278 13.62 28.19 -10.80
C GLY A 278 13.07 29.58 -11.16
N VAL A 279 11.83 29.63 -11.62
CA VAL A 279 11.07 30.87 -11.86
C VAL A 279 10.66 31.61 -10.58
N LEU A 280 10.66 30.91 -9.43
CA LEU A 280 10.32 31.52 -8.14
C LEU A 280 11.47 32.45 -7.68
N PRO A 281 11.15 33.66 -7.15
CA PRO A 281 12.17 34.60 -6.69
C PRO A 281 13.05 34.02 -5.57
N VAL A 282 14.30 34.43 -5.51
CA VAL A 282 15.21 34.05 -4.41
C VAL A 282 14.80 34.78 -3.12
N GLY A 283 14.92 34.10 -1.98
CA GLY A 283 14.68 34.69 -0.65
C GLY A 283 13.20 34.84 -0.26
N LEU A 284 12.31 34.17 -0.98
CA LEU A 284 10.89 34.14 -0.64
C LEU A 284 10.59 33.19 0.54
N VAL A 285 9.48 33.42 1.21
CA VAL A 285 8.94 32.55 2.25
C VAL A 285 7.73 31.79 1.69
N ILE A 286 7.84 30.46 1.59
CA ILE A 286 6.73 29.61 1.16
C ILE A 286 5.71 29.50 2.30
N ASN A 287 4.50 29.99 2.06
CA ASN A 287 3.39 29.90 3.02
C ASN A 287 2.63 28.58 2.84
N LYS A 288 2.29 28.25 1.59
CA LYS A 288 1.55 27.04 1.22
C LYS A 288 1.94 26.57 -0.18
N ALA A 289 1.99 25.26 -0.39
CA ALA A 289 2.08 24.67 -1.71
C ALA A 289 1.15 23.47 -1.82
N GLN A 290 0.42 23.36 -2.93
CA GLN A 290 -0.51 22.28 -3.21
C GLN A 290 -0.14 21.59 -4.52
N LEU A 291 -0.14 20.27 -4.53
CA LEU A 291 -0.07 19.45 -5.72
C LEU A 291 -1.47 18.99 -6.11
N ILE A 292 -1.78 19.01 -7.40
CA ILE A 292 -3.03 18.54 -7.98
C ILE A 292 -2.68 17.67 -9.19
N LEU A 293 -3.21 16.46 -9.24
CA LEU A 293 -3.02 15.49 -10.32
C LEU A 293 -4.40 15.06 -10.83
N ALA A 294 -4.67 15.23 -12.09
CA ALA A 294 -5.91 14.75 -12.69
C ALA A 294 -5.86 13.23 -12.90
N ALA A 295 -6.86 12.52 -12.40
CA ALA A 295 -7.01 11.09 -12.58
C ALA A 295 -7.59 10.78 -13.98
N ASP A 296 -7.14 9.68 -14.57
CA ASP A 296 -7.81 9.07 -15.73
C ASP A 296 -8.54 7.80 -15.26
N THR A 297 -9.84 7.93 -15.03
CA THR A 297 -10.66 6.84 -14.51
C THR A 297 -10.96 5.77 -15.53
N LEU A 298 -10.79 6.06 -16.83
CA LEU A 298 -11.05 5.09 -17.91
C LEU A 298 -9.93 4.08 -18.05
N ASN A 299 -8.69 4.47 -17.74
CA ASN A 299 -7.51 3.62 -17.82
C ASN A 299 -7.00 3.17 -16.44
N SER A 300 -7.67 3.58 -15.37
CA SER A 300 -7.44 3.06 -14.02
C SER A 300 -8.18 1.73 -13.84
N VAL A 301 -7.55 0.76 -13.17
CA VAL A 301 -8.14 -0.56 -12.90
C VAL A 301 -7.97 -0.86 -11.42
N PHE A 302 -9.07 -1.12 -10.73
CA PHE A 302 -9.10 -1.34 -9.30
C PHE A 302 -9.67 -2.70 -8.94
N GLY A 303 -9.14 -3.30 -7.89
CA GLY A 303 -9.72 -4.47 -7.27
C GLY A 303 -10.93 -4.15 -6.38
N SER A 304 -11.48 -5.17 -5.73
CA SER A 304 -12.69 -5.05 -4.91
C SER A 304 -12.50 -4.19 -3.66
N ARG A 305 -11.27 -4.08 -3.17
CA ARG A 305 -10.89 -3.26 -2.02
C ARG A 305 -9.63 -2.49 -2.36
N TYR A 306 -9.74 -1.24 -2.68
CA TYR A 306 -8.60 -0.38 -3.01
C TYR A 306 -8.63 0.89 -2.14
N ASN A 307 -7.44 1.40 -1.85
CA ASN A 307 -7.29 2.69 -1.19
C ASN A 307 -7.18 3.79 -2.25
N ASN A 308 -8.24 4.56 -2.44
CA ASN A 308 -8.27 5.63 -3.44
C ASN A 308 -7.47 6.87 -2.98
N ALA A 309 -6.18 6.67 -2.77
CA ALA A 309 -5.23 7.70 -2.42
C ALA A 309 -3.88 7.43 -3.09
N LEU A 310 -3.09 8.46 -3.27
CA LEU A 310 -1.71 8.38 -3.72
C LEU A 310 -0.78 8.88 -2.62
N SER A 311 0.40 8.28 -2.51
CA SER A 311 1.48 8.74 -1.63
C SER A 311 2.55 9.43 -2.46
N VAL A 312 2.98 10.60 -2.00
CA VAL A 312 4.03 11.40 -2.66
C VAL A 312 5.23 11.48 -1.75
N PHE A 313 6.40 11.13 -2.28
CA PHE A 313 7.66 11.15 -1.57
C PHE A 313 8.59 12.21 -2.15
N TYR A 314 9.35 12.87 -1.28
CA TYR A 314 10.42 13.77 -1.65
C TYR A 314 11.63 12.98 -2.20
N LEU A 315 12.13 13.35 -3.39
CA LEU A 315 13.32 12.72 -3.97
C LEU A 315 14.59 13.52 -3.60
N THR A 316 15.64 12.80 -3.19
CA THR A 316 16.92 13.39 -2.74
C THR A 316 17.97 13.47 -3.83
N ASN A 317 17.79 12.72 -4.91
CA ASN A 317 18.70 12.80 -6.07
C ASN A 317 17.97 12.43 -7.37
N ASN A 318 18.68 12.61 -8.51
CA ASN A 318 18.14 12.35 -9.84
C ASN A 318 18.36 10.92 -10.32
N ASP A 319 19.44 10.29 -9.88
CA ASP A 319 19.95 9.03 -10.42
C ASP A 319 19.47 7.81 -9.65
N SER A 320 19.01 8.00 -8.42
CA SER A 320 18.40 6.96 -7.60
C SER A 320 17.00 7.41 -7.15
N ILE A 321 16.20 6.44 -6.73
CA ILE A 321 14.83 6.66 -6.23
C ILE A 321 14.88 6.78 -4.71
N ASP A 322 15.90 7.43 -4.19
CA ASP A 322 16.03 7.66 -2.75
C ASP A 322 15.07 8.74 -2.31
N THR A 323 14.31 8.41 -1.30
CA THR A 323 13.30 9.28 -0.71
C THR A 323 13.70 9.69 0.70
N GLU A 324 13.36 10.91 1.09
CA GLU A 324 13.57 11.42 2.45
C GLU A 324 12.26 11.84 3.09
N GLY A 325 12.11 11.55 4.37
CA GLY A 325 10.98 11.97 5.18
C GLY A 325 9.73 11.10 4.99
N ASN A 326 8.64 11.53 5.62
CA ASN A 326 7.35 10.86 5.53
C ASN A 326 6.64 11.23 4.22
N PRO A 327 5.92 10.30 3.60
CA PRO A 327 5.13 10.60 2.43
C PRO A 327 3.98 11.55 2.75
N ILE A 328 3.58 12.32 1.75
CA ILE A 328 2.37 13.14 1.78
C ILE A 328 1.27 12.37 1.06
N THR A 329 0.12 12.23 1.71
CA THR A 329 -1.05 11.61 1.09
C THR A 329 -1.78 12.62 0.22
N LEU A 330 -2.02 12.25 -1.04
CA LEU A 330 -2.96 12.94 -1.92
C LEU A 330 -4.31 12.26 -1.83
N SER A 331 -5.33 13.01 -1.42
CA SER A 331 -6.72 12.55 -1.34
C SER A 331 -7.42 12.72 -2.68
N TYR A 332 -8.23 11.72 -3.04
CA TYR A 332 -9.06 11.76 -4.26
C TYR A 332 -10.36 12.54 -4.03
N LYS A 333 -10.63 13.49 -4.88
CA LYS A 333 -11.89 14.21 -4.94
C LYS A 333 -12.08 14.82 -6.33
N ASP A 334 -13.29 14.79 -6.87
CA ASP A 334 -13.68 15.45 -8.14
C ASP A 334 -12.73 15.06 -9.30
N ASN A 335 -12.42 13.79 -9.46
CA ASN A 335 -11.48 13.23 -10.44
C ASN A 335 -10.05 13.76 -10.34
N GLN A 336 -9.64 14.21 -9.17
CA GLN A 336 -8.29 14.71 -8.91
C GLN A 336 -7.74 14.14 -7.60
N TYR A 337 -6.43 13.92 -7.57
CA TYR A 337 -5.66 13.68 -6.36
C TYR A 337 -5.00 14.99 -5.94
N SER A 338 -5.18 15.42 -4.70
CA SER A 338 -4.56 16.66 -4.22
C SER A 338 -4.07 16.57 -2.78
N GLY A 339 -3.00 17.31 -2.48
CA GLY A 339 -2.41 17.36 -1.15
C GLY A 339 -1.45 18.53 -0.95
N ASP A 340 -1.14 18.79 0.32
CA ASP A 340 -0.25 19.88 0.74
C ASP A 340 1.22 19.41 0.68
N ILE A 341 1.99 19.95 -0.26
CA ILE A 341 3.41 19.68 -0.46
C ILE A 341 4.31 20.84 -0.01
N THR A 342 3.84 21.68 0.90
CA THR A 342 4.56 22.88 1.37
C THR A 342 5.97 22.55 1.84
N THR A 343 6.15 21.46 2.56
CA THR A 343 7.47 21.02 3.06
C THR A 343 8.43 20.72 1.92
N PHE A 344 7.98 20.09 0.83
CA PHE A 344 8.81 19.76 -0.31
C PHE A 344 9.28 21.05 -1.03
N VAL A 345 8.35 21.96 -1.32
CA VAL A 345 8.66 23.22 -1.98
C VAL A 345 9.59 24.08 -1.13
N ARG A 346 9.40 24.13 0.18
CA ARG A 346 10.33 24.81 1.10
C ARG A 346 11.74 24.24 1.02
N THR A 347 11.85 22.89 1.00
CA THR A 347 13.13 22.22 0.90
C THR A 347 13.81 22.50 -0.43
N TRP A 348 13.09 22.44 -1.56
CA TRP A 348 13.63 22.75 -2.89
C TRP A 348 14.16 24.19 -2.94
N VAL A 349 13.38 25.17 -2.47
CA VAL A 349 13.78 26.59 -2.47
C VAL A 349 14.98 26.83 -1.54
N SER A 350 15.02 26.17 -0.38
CA SER A 350 16.10 26.36 0.61
C SER A 350 17.42 25.69 0.20
N LYS A 351 17.34 24.49 -0.38
CA LYS A 351 18.53 23.73 -0.83
C LYS A 351 19.00 24.17 -2.22
N GLY A 352 18.16 24.80 -3.02
CA GLY A 352 18.42 25.13 -4.42
C GLY A 352 18.44 23.90 -5.34
N GLU A 353 17.95 22.76 -4.88
CA GLU A 353 17.93 21.48 -5.57
C GLU A 353 16.51 20.93 -5.63
N ASN A 354 16.06 20.51 -6.80
CA ASN A 354 14.77 19.92 -7.04
C ASN A 354 14.88 18.68 -7.92
N PHE A 355 14.84 17.52 -7.30
CA PHE A 355 14.88 16.23 -8.00
C PHE A 355 13.48 15.68 -8.30
N GLY A 356 12.42 16.41 -7.90
CA GLY A 356 11.02 16.06 -8.09
C GLY A 356 10.42 15.24 -6.97
N MET A 357 9.35 14.54 -7.31
CA MET A 357 8.55 13.73 -6.42
C MET A 357 8.33 12.34 -7.01
N LEU A 358 8.35 11.33 -6.14
CA LEU A 358 7.91 9.97 -6.46
C LEU A 358 6.44 9.82 -6.06
N ILE A 359 5.63 9.28 -6.96
CA ILE A 359 4.20 9.02 -6.73
C ILE A 359 3.98 7.51 -6.73
N GLN A 360 3.33 7.03 -5.69
CA GLN A 360 2.98 5.63 -5.49
C GLN A 360 1.49 5.52 -5.14
N PRO A 361 0.85 4.34 -5.31
CA PRO A 361 -0.41 4.05 -4.65
C PRO A 361 -0.33 4.27 -3.15
N GLY A 362 -1.42 4.65 -2.50
CA GLY A 362 -1.48 4.83 -1.04
C GLY A 362 -1.06 3.58 -0.26
N SER A 363 -1.20 2.41 -0.89
CA SER A 363 -0.69 1.12 -0.43
C SER A 363 0.09 0.48 -1.58
N SER A 364 1.42 0.54 -1.54
CA SER A 364 2.28 0.14 -2.66
C SER A 364 2.37 -1.38 -2.88
N ILE A 365 2.03 -2.19 -1.88
CA ILE A 365 2.12 -3.66 -1.91
C ILE A 365 0.78 -4.35 -1.62
N MET A 366 -0.31 -3.61 -1.43
CA MET A 366 -1.66 -4.15 -1.26
C MET A 366 -2.41 -4.13 -2.58
N GLY A 367 -2.91 -5.29 -2.99
CA GLY A 367 -3.63 -5.42 -4.26
C GLY A 367 -2.75 -5.23 -5.49
N THR A 368 -3.38 -5.09 -6.65
CA THR A 368 -2.74 -4.87 -7.96
C THR A 368 -3.31 -3.64 -8.66
N ASP A 369 -3.84 -2.71 -7.88
CA ASP A 369 -4.58 -1.54 -8.36
C ASP A 369 -3.70 -0.63 -9.21
N LEU A 370 -4.18 -0.28 -10.39
CA LEU A 370 -3.54 0.63 -11.33
C LEU A 370 -4.24 2.00 -11.30
N PHE A 371 -3.50 3.02 -10.93
CA PHE A 371 -3.90 4.42 -10.97
C PHE A 371 -3.33 5.07 -12.22
N ALA A 372 -4.15 5.37 -13.20
CA ALA A 372 -3.76 6.15 -14.36
C ALA A 372 -3.92 7.65 -14.05
N ILE A 373 -2.89 8.43 -14.34
CA ILE A 373 -2.79 9.85 -14.02
C ILE A 373 -2.40 10.59 -15.30
N LYS A 374 -3.00 11.75 -15.54
CA LYS A 374 -2.62 12.60 -16.64
C LYS A 374 -1.26 13.24 -16.37
N GLY A 375 -0.30 12.97 -17.22
CA GLY A 375 1.11 13.37 -17.07
C GLY A 375 1.41 14.74 -17.69
N SER A 376 2.68 15.13 -17.66
CA SER A 376 3.16 16.42 -18.18
C SER A 376 2.97 16.61 -19.68
N ASN A 377 2.85 15.51 -20.44
CA ASN A 377 2.67 15.51 -21.88
C ASN A 377 1.20 15.28 -22.31
N TYR A 378 0.28 15.26 -21.34
CA TYR A 378 -1.14 15.10 -21.67
C TYR A 378 -1.64 16.22 -22.58
N THR A 379 -2.52 15.91 -23.52
CA THR A 379 -2.96 16.85 -24.55
C THR A 379 -3.61 18.10 -23.97
N GLU A 380 -4.53 17.88 -23.01
CA GLU A 380 -5.25 18.97 -22.36
C GLU A 380 -4.40 19.62 -21.26
N ILE A 381 -3.87 20.82 -21.54
CA ILE A 381 -2.93 21.51 -20.63
C ILE A 381 -3.54 21.71 -19.23
N ASN A 382 -4.85 21.99 -19.13
CA ASN A 382 -5.53 22.21 -17.86
C ASN A 382 -5.67 20.93 -17.00
N GLU A 383 -5.35 19.78 -17.56
CA GLU A 383 -5.41 18.49 -16.86
C GLU A 383 -4.04 17.92 -16.56
N ARG A 384 -2.97 18.61 -16.94
CA ARG A 384 -1.59 18.23 -16.57
C ARG A 384 -1.36 18.41 -15.08
N PRO A 385 -0.32 17.78 -14.50
CA PRO A 385 0.07 18.03 -13.12
C PRO A 385 0.19 19.51 -12.81
N ARG A 386 -0.40 19.93 -11.69
CA ARG A 386 -0.47 21.34 -11.28
C ARG A 386 0.12 21.53 -9.89
N ILE A 387 0.95 22.56 -9.77
CA ILE A 387 1.44 23.03 -8.48
C ILE A 387 0.98 24.47 -8.26
N ILE A 388 0.41 24.74 -7.09
CA ILE A 388 0.00 26.08 -6.67
C ILE A 388 0.83 26.45 -5.45
N VAL A 389 1.61 27.54 -5.53
CA VAL A 389 2.50 27.97 -4.46
C VAL A 389 2.11 29.38 -4.01
N THR A 390 1.72 29.53 -2.75
CA THR A 390 1.50 30.83 -2.11
C THR A 390 2.75 31.21 -1.31
N PHE A 391 3.30 32.35 -1.58
CA PHE A 391 4.55 32.81 -0.96
C PHE A 391 4.54 34.29 -0.66
N THR A 392 5.41 34.68 0.24
CA THR A 392 5.63 36.05 0.64
C THR A 392 6.99 36.53 0.13
N VAL A 393 6.99 37.70 -0.48
CA VAL A 393 8.22 38.37 -0.94
C VAL A 393 8.51 39.51 0.01
N LYS A 394 9.72 39.55 0.57
CA LYS A 394 10.19 40.72 1.29
C LYS A 394 10.56 41.79 0.26
N ARG A 395 9.95 42.97 0.33
CA ARG A 395 10.30 44.08 -0.52
C ARG A 395 11.69 44.56 -0.12
N ASN A 396 12.69 44.33 -0.96
CA ASN A 396 13.96 45.04 -0.82
C ASN A 396 13.73 46.49 -1.15
N LEU A 397 13.93 47.37 -0.18
CA LEU A 397 13.95 48.82 -0.35
C LEU A 397 15.16 49.23 -1.21
#